data_43376163fca4e6d09d2957ae068343ef
#
_entry.id   43376163fca4e6d09d2957ae068343ef
#
_cell.length_a   1.000
_cell.length_b   1.000
_cell.length_c   1.000
_cell.angle_alpha   90.00
_cell.angle_beta   90.00
_cell.angle_gamma   90.00
#
_symmetry.space_group_name_H-M   'P 1'
#
loop_
_entity.id
_entity.type
_entity.pdbx_description
1 polymer ?
#
loop_
_entity_poly.entity_id
_entity_poly.type
_entity_poly.pdbx_seq_one_letter_code
_entity_poly.pdbx_strand_id
1 'polypeptide(L)'
;FLPKELTFRIMAILRRSYRNDAPLAILAGSEIDFDRAEVRKAGGVLPLTAKEYEILSSLYRNAGKIVTIDTLCEAAWGDNPYGYENSLMAHIRRIREKIEADPSHPVSLVTIKGLGYKLILEE
;
A
#
# COMPACT_ATOMS: atom_id res chain seq x y z
N PHE A 1 -21.95 -2.32 19.44
CA PHE A 1 -21.26 -2.41 19.31
C PHE A 1 -20.69 -2.40 19.91
N LEU A 2 -20.41 -2.38 20.24
CA LEU A 2 -19.70 -2.33 20.67
C LEU A 2 -19.27 -1.68 21.16
N PRO A 3 -18.88 -1.27 21.92
CA PRO A 3 -18.46 -0.22 22.34
C PRO A 3 -17.46 0.37 22.16
N LYS A 4 -16.91 0.99 22.17
CA LYS A 4 -16.11 1.42 21.70
C LYS A 4 -14.98 1.40 22.06
N GLU A 5 -14.30 1.23 22.66
CA GLU A 5 -13.35 1.07 22.61
C GLU A 5 -12.90 0.04 22.58
N LEU A 6 -12.95 -0.53 23.02
CA LEU A 6 -12.72 -1.53 22.75
C LEU A 6 -12.88 -1.99 21.94
N THR A 7 -13.21 -1.72 22.07
CA THR A 7 -13.77 -2.01 21.04
C THR A 7 -13.31 -1.34 19.89
N PHE A 8 -12.53 -0.37 19.98
CA PHE A 8 -12.15 0.36 18.86
C PHE A 8 -11.51 -0.47 17.80
N ARG A 9 -10.63 -1.37 18.15
CA ARG A 9 -10.05 -2.25 17.23
C ARG A 9 -11.02 -3.22 16.68
N ILE A 10 -11.89 -3.70 17.49
CA ILE A 10 -12.95 -4.57 17.05
C ILE A 10 -13.87 -3.86 16.11
N MET A 11 -14.13 -2.61 16.36
CA MET A 11 -14.95 -1.83 15.46
C MET A 11 -14.32 -1.68 14.10
N ALA A 12 -13.03 -1.54 14.05
CA ALA A 12 -12.34 -1.44 12.78
C ALA A 12 -12.48 -2.73 11.99
N ILE A 13 -12.41 -3.85 12.62
CA ILE A 13 -12.56 -5.13 11.97
C ILE A 13 -13.98 -5.29 11.45
N LEU A 14 -14.95 -4.93 12.23
CA LEU A 14 -16.32 -4.98 11.79
C LEU A 14 -16.58 -4.07 10.62
N ARG A 15 -16.00 -2.90 10.65
CA ARG A 15 -16.14 -1.96 9.56
C ARG A 15 -15.62 -2.53 8.27
N ARG A 16 -14.50 -3.20 8.31
CA ARG A 16 -13.91 -3.79 7.14
C ARG A 16 -14.78 -4.90 6.57
N SER A 17 -15.28 -5.75 7.43
CA SER A 17 -16.16 -6.81 7.05
C SER A 17 -17.46 -6.29 6.48
N TYR A 18 -17.98 -5.28 7.08
CA TYR A 18 -19.22 -4.67 6.71
C TYR A 18 -19.14 -3.93 5.40
N ARG A 19 -18.01 -3.35 5.13
CA ARG A 19 -17.78 -2.59 3.92
C ARG A 19 -16.74 -3.28 3.07
N ASN A 20 -17.01 -4.50 2.71
CA ASN A 20 -16.05 -5.26 1.96
C ASN A 20 -15.84 -4.75 0.56
N ASP A 21 -16.67 -3.82 0.13
CA ASP A 21 -16.50 -3.16 -1.15
C ASP A 21 -15.48 -2.05 -1.08
N ALA A 22 -15.06 -1.64 0.10
CA ALA A 22 -14.11 -0.56 0.27
C ALA A 22 -12.73 -1.15 0.50
N PRO A 23 -11.85 -1.07 -0.45
CA PRO A 23 -10.52 -1.68 -0.31
C PRO A 23 -9.72 -1.02 0.81
N LEU A 24 -9.29 -1.83 1.73
CA LEU A 24 -8.52 -1.38 2.87
C LEU A 24 -7.41 -2.38 3.12
N ALA A 25 -6.19 -1.98 2.88
CA ALA A 25 -5.04 -2.85 3.06
C ALA A 25 -4.45 -2.65 4.44
N ILE A 26 -4.39 -3.72 5.21
CA ILE A 26 -3.82 -3.69 6.56
C ILE A 26 -2.38 -4.15 6.49
N LEU A 27 -1.48 -3.29 6.91
CA LEU A 27 -0.05 -3.58 6.88
C LEU A 27 0.48 -3.64 8.30
N ALA A 28 1.71 -4.09 8.44
CA ALA A 28 2.31 -4.27 9.77
C ALA A 28 2.34 -2.97 10.57
N GLY A 29 2.57 -1.85 9.92
CA GLY A 29 2.67 -0.58 10.63
C GLY A 29 1.68 0.48 10.21
N SER A 30 0.74 0.14 9.33
CA SER A 30 -0.15 1.16 8.79
C SER A 30 -1.33 0.52 8.10
N GLU A 31 -2.26 1.34 7.64
CA GLU A 31 -3.39 0.92 6.80
C GLU A 31 -3.46 1.81 5.59
N ILE A 32 -3.79 1.24 4.45
CA ILE A 32 -4.01 2.02 3.24
C ILE A 32 -5.49 2.01 2.92
N ASP A 33 -6.07 3.20 2.82
CA ASP A 33 -7.48 3.37 2.47
C ASP A 33 -7.55 3.77 1.00
N PHE A 34 -7.93 2.84 0.14
CA PHE A 34 -7.97 3.09 -1.30
C PHE A 34 -9.18 3.93 -1.71
N ASP A 35 -10.20 3.99 -0.88
CA ASP A 35 -11.33 4.89 -1.16
C ASP A 35 -10.95 6.34 -1.00
N ARG A 36 -10.09 6.62 -0.04
CA ARG A 36 -9.69 7.99 0.26
C ARG A 36 -8.29 8.32 -0.22
N ALA A 37 -7.59 7.35 -0.78
CA ALA A 37 -6.20 7.51 -1.24
C ALA A 37 -5.31 8.06 -0.14
N GLU A 38 -5.33 7.40 1.00
CA GLU A 38 -4.54 7.86 2.13
C GLU A 38 -4.01 6.69 2.93
N VAL A 39 -2.97 6.96 3.70
CA VAL A 39 -2.34 5.99 4.58
C VAL A 39 -2.54 6.45 6.01
N ARG A 40 -2.97 5.56 6.87
CA ARG A 40 -3.11 5.84 8.30
C ARG A 40 -2.01 5.14 9.07
N LYS A 41 -1.31 5.91 9.85
CA LYS A 41 -0.22 5.44 10.68
C LYS A 41 -0.38 6.01 12.08
N ALA A 42 0.43 5.53 13.02
CA ALA A 42 0.34 6.00 14.40
C ALA A 42 0.43 7.51 14.52
N GLY A 43 1.18 8.15 13.66
CA GLY A 43 1.35 9.60 13.73
C GLY A 43 0.29 10.40 13.00
N GLY A 44 -0.65 9.76 12.33
CA GLY A 44 -1.70 10.49 11.63
C GLY A 44 -2.01 9.89 10.27
N VAL A 45 -2.49 10.73 9.38
CA VAL A 45 -2.95 10.33 8.06
C VAL A 45 -2.12 11.07 7.01
N LEU A 46 -1.64 10.33 6.02
CA LEU A 46 -0.85 10.88 4.93
C LEU A 46 -1.54 10.63 3.61
N PRO A 47 -1.68 11.63 2.77
CA PRO A 47 -2.33 11.40 1.46
C PRO A 47 -1.39 10.68 0.50
N LEU A 48 -1.97 9.98 -0.46
CA LEU A 48 -1.22 9.37 -1.54
C LEU A 48 -1.33 10.24 -2.78
N THR A 49 -0.22 10.35 -3.50
CA THR A 49 -0.30 11.00 -4.81
C THR A 49 -0.92 10.02 -5.80
N ALA A 50 -1.31 10.54 -6.97
CA ALA A 50 -1.93 9.70 -7.99
C ALA A 50 -1.02 8.54 -8.40
N LYS A 51 0.27 8.81 -8.56
CA LYS A 51 1.20 7.76 -8.95
C LYS A 51 1.40 6.74 -7.85
N GLU A 52 1.48 7.19 -6.61
CA GLU A 52 1.57 6.29 -5.47
C GLU A 52 0.35 5.41 -5.38
N TYR A 53 -0.81 6.00 -5.61
CA TYR A 53 -2.07 5.27 -5.59
C TYR A 53 -2.08 4.17 -6.64
N GLU A 54 -1.67 4.49 -7.87
CA GLU A 54 -1.67 3.51 -8.95
C GLU A 54 -0.70 2.37 -8.66
N ILE A 55 0.46 2.68 -8.15
CA ILE A 55 1.47 1.68 -7.83
C ILE A 55 0.95 0.77 -6.71
N LEU A 56 0.41 1.36 -5.65
CA LEU A 56 -0.08 0.58 -4.54
C LEU A 56 -1.31 -0.25 -4.93
N SER A 57 -2.16 0.28 -5.79
CA SER A 57 -3.32 -0.47 -6.27
C SER A 57 -2.90 -1.72 -7.01
N SER A 58 -1.90 -1.60 -7.87
CA SER A 58 -1.38 -2.74 -8.61
C SER A 58 -0.81 -3.78 -7.67
N LEU A 59 -0.05 -3.32 -6.68
CA LEU A 59 0.53 -4.22 -5.68
C LEU A 59 -0.55 -4.89 -4.83
N TYR A 60 -1.57 -4.14 -4.46
CA TYR A 60 -2.64 -4.66 -3.63
C TYR A 60 -3.46 -5.72 -4.36
N ARG A 61 -3.74 -5.50 -5.63
CA ARG A 61 -4.49 -6.49 -6.43
C ARG A 61 -3.72 -7.81 -6.53
N ASN A 62 -2.40 -7.75 -6.37
CA ASN A 62 -1.53 -8.92 -6.43
C ASN A 62 -0.84 -9.16 -5.10
N ALA A 63 -1.49 -8.84 -4.00
CA ALA A 63 -0.87 -8.92 -2.68
C ALA A 63 -0.31 -10.32 -2.44
N GLY A 64 0.89 -10.38 -1.91
CA GLY A 64 1.59 -11.63 -1.68
C GLY A 64 2.28 -12.20 -2.89
N LYS A 65 2.12 -11.56 -4.05
CA LYS A 65 2.76 -12.01 -5.29
C LYS A 65 3.74 -10.97 -5.78
N ILE A 66 4.68 -11.39 -6.57
CA ILE A 66 5.67 -10.48 -7.13
C ILE A 66 5.04 -9.71 -8.28
N VAL A 67 5.18 -8.40 -8.25
CA VAL A 67 4.74 -7.53 -9.34
C VAL A 67 5.99 -6.96 -9.97
N THR A 68 6.14 -7.17 -11.27
CA THR A 68 7.37 -6.77 -11.97
C THR A 68 7.47 -5.26 -12.08
N ILE A 69 8.69 -4.79 -12.29
CA ILE A 69 8.95 -3.37 -12.48
C ILE A 69 8.18 -2.85 -13.69
N ASP A 70 8.15 -3.62 -14.76
CA ASP A 70 7.41 -3.22 -15.96
C ASP A 70 5.92 -3.06 -15.69
N THR A 71 5.35 -3.99 -14.95
CA THR A 71 3.93 -3.92 -14.60
C THR A 71 3.63 -2.68 -13.76
N LEU A 72 4.49 -2.37 -12.82
CA LEU A 72 4.28 -1.19 -11.99
C LEU A 72 4.45 0.10 -12.78
N CYS A 73 5.43 0.14 -13.68
CA CYS A 73 5.60 1.30 -14.54
C CYS A 73 4.41 1.48 -15.46
N GLU A 74 3.88 0.40 -15.96
CA GLU A 74 2.70 0.46 -16.81
C GLU A 74 1.50 0.97 -16.03
N ALA A 75 1.33 0.51 -14.79
CA ALA A 75 0.22 0.94 -13.96
C ALA A 75 0.28 2.44 -13.69
N ALA A 76 1.48 2.98 -13.50
CA ALA A 76 1.65 4.38 -13.14
C ALA A 76 1.73 5.31 -14.34
N TRP A 77 2.34 4.85 -15.42
CA TRP A 77 2.62 5.72 -16.57
C TRP A 77 1.98 5.28 -17.88
N GLY A 78 1.25 4.18 -17.87
CA GLY A 78 0.43 3.78 -19.01
C GLY A 78 1.18 3.06 -20.10
N ASP A 79 0.86 3.39 -21.34
CA ASP A 79 1.24 2.59 -22.48
C ASP A 79 2.72 2.49 -22.77
N ASN A 80 3.50 3.45 -22.33
CA ASN A 80 4.94 3.44 -22.60
C ASN A 80 5.71 3.44 -21.29
N PRO A 81 5.94 2.27 -20.69
CA PRO A 81 6.56 2.22 -19.38
C PRO A 81 8.07 2.38 -19.39
N TYR A 82 8.67 2.42 -20.57
CA TYR A 82 10.13 2.44 -20.63
C TYR A 82 10.69 3.79 -20.20
N GLY A 83 11.79 3.76 -19.49
CA GLY A 83 12.45 4.98 -19.07
C GLY A 83 11.96 5.52 -17.74
N TYR A 84 11.04 4.80 -17.09
CA TYR A 84 10.49 5.28 -15.82
C TYR A 84 10.99 4.51 -14.60
N GLU A 85 11.97 3.64 -14.78
CA GLU A 85 12.46 2.81 -13.66
C GLU A 85 12.99 3.65 -12.52
N ASN A 86 13.72 4.70 -12.82
CA ASN A 86 14.25 5.57 -11.77
C ASN A 86 13.13 6.33 -11.07
N SER A 87 12.13 6.76 -11.82
CA SER A 87 10.98 7.43 -11.25
C SER A 87 10.18 6.47 -10.36
N LEU A 88 10.06 5.23 -10.80
CA LEU A 88 9.40 4.22 -10.01
C LEU A 88 10.13 4.04 -8.68
N MET A 89 11.44 3.94 -8.70
CA MET A 89 12.20 3.75 -7.47
C MET A 89 12.01 4.91 -6.51
N ALA A 90 11.95 6.13 -7.04
CA ALA A 90 11.69 7.29 -6.19
C ALA A 90 10.31 7.25 -5.57
N HIS A 91 9.31 6.78 -6.32
CA HIS A 91 7.97 6.65 -5.80
C HIS A 91 7.89 5.53 -4.75
N ILE A 92 8.59 4.43 -5.00
CA ILE A 92 8.65 3.34 -4.04
C ILE A 92 9.24 3.82 -2.72
N ARG A 93 10.28 4.64 -2.78
CA ARG A 93 10.89 5.19 -1.58
C ARG A 93 9.88 6.04 -0.80
N ARG A 94 9.16 6.91 -1.50
CA ARG A 94 8.16 7.76 -0.85
C ARG A 94 7.02 6.95 -0.26
N ILE A 95 6.60 5.91 -0.95
CA ILE A 95 5.58 5.03 -0.45
C ILE A 95 6.06 4.36 0.85
N ARG A 96 7.28 3.88 0.86
CA ARG A 96 7.83 3.27 2.07
C ARG A 96 7.88 4.24 3.24
N GLU A 97 8.19 5.48 2.98
CA GLU A 97 8.18 6.50 4.03
C GLU A 97 6.80 6.67 4.63
N LYS A 98 5.77 6.44 3.85
CA LYS A 98 4.39 6.59 4.31
C LYS A 98 3.87 5.33 4.99
N ILE A 99 4.24 4.16 4.55
CA ILE A 99 3.61 2.92 5.04
C ILE A 99 4.46 2.10 5.98
N GLU A 100 5.78 2.24 5.95
CA GLU A 100 6.65 1.41 6.79
C GLU A 100 6.93 2.09 8.10
N ALA A 101 7.03 1.30 9.16
CA ALA A 101 7.46 1.83 10.45
C ALA A 101 8.91 2.29 10.33
N ASP A 102 9.72 1.52 9.62
CA ASP A 102 11.12 1.88 9.36
C ASP A 102 11.38 1.70 7.87
N PRO A 103 11.37 2.79 7.09
CA PRO A 103 11.56 2.67 5.63
C PRO A 103 12.88 2.02 5.24
N SER A 104 13.87 2.06 6.08
CA SER A 104 15.17 1.43 5.81
C SER A 104 15.10 -0.08 5.91
N HIS A 105 14.11 -0.60 6.62
CA HIS A 105 13.93 -2.03 6.80
C HIS A 105 12.47 -2.38 6.48
N PRO A 106 12.10 -2.32 5.20
CA PRO A 106 10.69 -2.51 4.84
C PRO A 106 10.23 -3.95 5.06
N VAL A 107 9.04 -4.10 5.61
CA VAL A 107 8.43 -5.40 5.84
C VAL A 107 7.12 -5.56 5.08
N SER A 108 6.56 -4.47 4.58
CA SER A 108 5.30 -4.50 3.84
C SER A 108 5.52 -4.39 2.35
N LEU A 109 6.31 -3.42 1.93
CA LEU A 109 6.64 -3.24 0.51
C LEU A 109 8.09 -3.66 0.32
N VAL A 110 8.28 -4.91 -0.09
CA VAL A 110 9.62 -5.47 -0.14
C VAL A 110 10.10 -5.59 -1.57
N THR A 111 11.41 -5.50 -1.75
CA THR A 111 12.05 -5.66 -3.05
C THR A 111 12.37 -7.13 -3.25
N ILE A 112 12.01 -7.65 -4.44
CA ILE A 112 12.42 -8.99 -4.84
C ILE A 112 13.50 -8.79 -5.89
N LYS A 113 14.72 -8.98 -5.48
CA LYS A 113 15.88 -8.63 -6.29
C LYS A 113 15.82 -9.28 -7.66
N GLY A 114 15.97 -8.46 -8.68
CA GLY A 114 15.96 -8.93 -10.04
C GLY A 114 14.59 -9.17 -10.64
N LEU A 115 13.53 -9.03 -9.87
CA LEU A 115 12.18 -9.32 -10.33
C LEU A 115 11.21 -8.16 -10.19
N GLY A 116 11.15 -7.56 -9.03
CA GLY A 116 10.20 -6.47 -8.82
C GLY A 116 9.92 -6.23 -7.34
N TYR A 117 8.64 -6.08 -7.01
CA TYR A 117 8.23 -5.75 -5.65
C TYR A 117 7.07 -6.61 -5.22
N LYS A 118 6.85 -6.68 -3.94
CA LYS A 118 5.77 -7.49 -3.38
C LYS A 118 5.19 -6.76 -2.19
N LEU A 119 3.87 -6.72 -2.12
CA LEU A 119 3.18 -6.12 -0.97
C LEU A 119 2.71 -7.24 -0.05
N ILE A 120 3.11 -7.17 1.20
CA ILE A 120 2.76 -8.18 2.19
C ILE A 120 1.75 -7.58 3.15
N LEU A 121 0.59 -8.19 3.22
CA LEU A 121 -0.47 -7.72 4.11
C LEU A 121 -0.35 -8.38 5.46
N GLU A 122 -0.79 -7.66 6.47
CA GLU A 122 -0.86 -8.19 7.82
C GLU A 122 -2.07 -9.12 7.93
N GLU A 123 -1.90 -10.21 8.60
CA GLU A 123 -3.01 -11.16 8.74
C GLU A 123 -3.84 -10.97 9.98
#